data_70b7591b17928c681001ea22ab1f1441
#
_entry.id   70b7591b17928c681001ea22ab1f1441
#
_cell.length_a   1.000
_cell.length_b   1.000
_cell.length_c   1.000
_cell.angle_alpha   90.00
_cell.angle_beta   90.00
_cell.angle_gamma   90.00
#
_symmetry.space_group_name_H-M   'P 1'
#
loop_
_entity.id
_entity.type
_entity.pdbx_description
1 polymer ?
#
loop_
_entity_poly.entity_id
_entity_poly.type
_entity_poly.pdbx_seq_one_letter_code
_entity_poly.pdbx_strand_id
1 'polypeptide(L)'
;MITEKLKQDIQSILEQEQVDESLRSAALGVAGLGLGAIGAYSMMDREPPKEPVPQIRQTDTKQPQIKAPVAQPKQKSGNHLENAIKNLSEMEKYFVKKAIKHGIEGVELVAFLAQVAHETGNFSSMVENGPKKYFRRYEMKHNPATAKILGNVKPGDGERFKGRSFVQLTGRDNYMRAGRALGLPLVEKPQLLENPSIGFKASLWYWETRVKNKIDNFEDVETVTKLINGGTNGLEDRKQKFEKYMSILSAAK
;
A
#
# COMPACT_ATOMS: atom_id res chain seq x y z
N MET A 1 -8.67 -20.74 -13.05
CA MET A 1 -10.03 -20.16 -13.07
C MET A 1 -10.32 -19.55 -11.71
N ILE A 2 -10.57 -18.26 -11.65
CA ILE A 2 -11.06 -17.61 -10.42
C ILE A 2 -12.48 -18.09 -10.23
N THR A 3 -12.79 -18.69 -9.08
CA THR A 3 -14.13 -19.23 -8.82
C THR A 3 -15.14 -18.06 -8.69
N GLU A 4 -16.40 -18.28 -9.08
CA GLU A 4 -17.48 -17.32 -8.90
C GLU A 4 -17.59 -16.85 -7.44
N LYS A 5 -17.23 -17.71 -6.49
CA LYS A 5 -17.12 -17.38 -5.07
C LYS A 5 -16.13 -16.24 -4.81
N LEU A 6 -14.94 -16.26 -5.43
CA LEU A 6 -13.97 -15.18 -5.27
C LEU A 6 -14.46 -13.85 -5.87
N LYS A 7 -15.20 -13.89 -6.97
CA LYS A 7 -15.85 -12.69 -7.55
C LYS A 7 -16.90 -12.11 -6.60
N GLN A 8 -17.73 -12.97 -6.00
CA GLN A 8 -18.72 -12.58 -4.99
C GLN A 8 -18.06 -12.02 -3.72
N ASP A 9 -16.98 -12.65 -3.25
CA ASP A 9 -16.22 -12.17 -2.09
C ASP A 9 -15.60 -10.80 -2.36
N ILE A 10 -15.02 -10.59 -3.55
CA ILE A 10 -14.48 -9.28 -3.98
C ILE A 10 -15.61 -8.24 -4.05
N GLN A 11 -16.76 -8.57 -4.62
CA GLN A 11 -17.91 -7.67 -4.72
C GLN A 11 -18.45 -7.30 -3.34
N SER A 12 -18.63 -8.27 -2.44
CA SER A 12 -19.08 -8.06 -1.07
C SER A 12 -18.11 -7.17 -0.28
N ILE A 13 -16.80 -7.37 -0.46
CA ILE A 13 -15.77 -6.53 0.18
C ILE A 13 -15.82 -5.10 -0.34
N LEU A 14 -16.05 -4.90 -1.64
CA LEU A 14 -16.18 -3.58 -2.25
C LEU A 14 -17.42 -2.84 -1.73
N GLU A 15 -18.54 -3.54 -1.56
CA GLU A 15 -19.78 -3.00 -0.99
C GLU A 15 -19.61 -2.66 0.50
N GLN A 16 -18.95 -3.52 1.26
CA GLN A 16 -18.66 -3.29 2.68
C GLN A 16 -17.71 -2.11 2.91
N GLU A 17 -16.76 -1.88 2.00
CA GLU A 17 -15.89 -0.70 2.05
C GLU A 17 -16.63 0.61 1.75
N GLN A 18 -17.62 0.61 0.85
CA GLN A 18 -18.47 1.78 0.63
C GLN A 18 -19.25 2.16 1.88
N VAL A 19 -19.75 1.17 2.62
CA VAL A 19 -20.44 1.39 3.91
C VAL A 19 -19.46 1.92 4.97
N ASP A 20 -18.26 1.35 5.06
CA ASP A 20 -17.23 1.78 6.01
C ASP A 20 -16.72 3.21 5.71
N GLU A 21 -16.53 3.57 4.44
CA GLU A 21 -16.15 4.95 4.05
C GLU A 21 -17.28 5.95 4.35
N SER A 22 -18.55 5.56 4.14
CA SER A 22 -19.69 6.41 4.49
C SER A 22 -19.82 6.60 6.01
N LEU A 23 -19.60 5.56 6.80
CA LEU A 23 -19.59 5.63 8.28
C LEU A 23 -18.39 6.43 8.80
N ARG A 24 -17.21 6.33 8.18
CA ARG A 24 -16.04 7.16 8.53
C ARG A 24 -16.25 8.63 8.16
N SER A 25 -16.85 8.92 7.02
CA SER A 25 -17.21 10.29 6.64
C SER A 25 -18.24 10.88 7.59
N ALA A 26 -19.21 10.10 8.04
CA ALA A 26 -20.19 10.51 9.04
C ALA A 26 -19.54 10.72 10.43
N ALA A 27 -18.59 9.86 10.82
CA ALA A 27 -17.86 9.99 12.08
C ALA A 27 -16.87 11.17 12.08
N LEU A 28 -16.24 11.48 10.95
CA LEU A 28 -15.35 12.64 10.78
C LEU A 28 -16.13 13.97 10.73
N GLY A 29 -17.39 13.94 10.29
CA GLY A 29 -18.29 15.10 10.35
C GLY A 29 -18.68 15.52 11.76
N VAL A 30 -18.47 14.67 12.77
CA VAL A 30 -18.76 14.93 14.18
C VAL A 30 -17.50 15.27 15.00
N ALA A 31 -16.31 14.95 14.50
CA ALA A 31 -15.02 15.19 15.17
C ALA A 31 -14.14 16.17 14.39
N GLY A 32 -14.62 17.40 14.22
CA GLY A 32 -13.78 18.52 13.79
C GLY A 32 -12.93 19.01 14.96
N LEU A 33 -11.80 18.36 15.25
CA LEU A 33 -10.69 18.91 16.03
C LEU A 33 -9.41 18.07 15.78
N GLY A 34 -8.49 18.69 15.09
CA GLY A 34 -7.04 18.63 15.27
C GLY A 34 -6.33 17.28 15.31
N LEU A 35 -5.67 16.90 14.20
CA LEU A 35 -4.43 16.14 14.27
C LEU A 35 -3.47 16.68 13.21
N GLY A 36 -2.58 17.55 13.69
CA GLY A 36 -1.40 17.97 12.94
C GLY A 36 -0.41 16.82 12.75
N ALA A 37 0.22 16.87 11.62
CA ALA A 37 1.49 16.30 11.20
C ALA A 37 2.16 15.27 12.15
N ILE A 38 2.26 14.02 11.71
CA ILE A 38 3.29 13.11 12.19
C ILE A 38 4.33 12.95 11.06
N GLY A 39 5.43 13.70 11.24
CA GLY A 39 6.60 13.65 10.39
C GLY A 39 7.32 12.30 10.43
N ALA A 40 8.02 12.05 9.36
CA ALA A 40 8.90 10.93 9.11
C ALA A 40 9.89 10.67 10.26
N TYR A 41 9.99 9.42 10.73
CA TYR A 41 11.08 8.96 11.56
C TYR A 41 12.04 8.12 10.72
N SER A 42 13.14 8.77 10.32
CA SER A 42 14.33 8.10 9.80
C SER A 42 15.12 7.51 10.99
N MET A 43 15.56 6.27 10.84
CA MET A 43 16.49 5.65 11.80
C MET A 43 17.80 6.40 11.82
N MET A 44 18.15 6.94 12.99
CA MET A 44 19.50 6.95 13.58
C MET A 44 19.39 7.54 14.99
N ASP A 45 20.03 6.88 15.95
CA ASP A 45 20.16 7.30 17.35
C ASP A 45 20.66 8.75 17.46
N ARG A 46 19.84 9.62 18.07
CA ARG A 46 20.26 10.80 18.82
C ARG A 46 19.08 11.32 19.65
N GLU A 47 19.35 11.61 20.93
CA GLU A 47 18.41 12.26 21.84
C GLU A 47 17.94 13.63 21.29
N PRO A 48 16.67 14.01 21.53
CA PRO A 48 16.16 15.29 21.04
C PRO A 48 16.64 16.46 21.91
N PRO A 49 17.03 17.58 21.30
CA PRO A 49 17.24 18.82 22.02
C PRO A 49 15.91 19.43 22.45
N LYS A 50 15.89 19.91 23.69
CA LYS A 50 14.76 20.67 24.27
C LYS A 50 14.77 22.08 23.69
N GLU A 51 13.75 22.45 22.92
CA GLU A 51 13.48 23.85 22.54
C GLU A 51 12.04 24.27 22.86
N PRO A 52 11.80 25.56 23.18
CA PRO A 52 10.54 26.03 23.75
C PRO A 52 9.46 26.29 22.69
N VAL A 53 8.22 26.02 23.06
CA VAL A 53 7.01 26.18 22.25
C VAL A 53 6.74 27.69 21.99
N PRO A 54 6.61 28.16 20.73
CA PRO A 54 6.15 29.52 20.43
C PRO A 54 4.62 29.66 20.60
N GLN A 55 4.21 30.68 21.32
CA GLN A 55 2.78 31.08 21.43
C GLN A 55 2.28 31.64 20.10
N ILE A 56 1.18 31.11 19.60
CA ILE A 56 0.50 31.59 18.39
C ILE A 56 -0.48 32.72 18.79
N ARG A 57 -0.25 33.92 18.24
CA ARG A 57 -1.20 35.04 18.28
C ARG A 57 -2.41 34.73 17.40
N GLN A 58 -3.61 34.91 17.96
CA GLN A 58 -4.85 34.90 17.19
C GLN A 58 -4.88 36.10 16.25
N THR A 59 -5.08 35.87 14.97
CA THR A 59 -5.43 36.87 13.98
C THR A 59 -6.79 36.54 13.37
N ASP A 60 -7.67 37.53 13.37
CA ASP A 60 -9.02 37.50 12.80
C ASP A 60 -8.99 37.06 11.33
N THR A 61 -9.74 36.02 11.00
CA THR A 61 -9.96 35.59 9.65
C THR A 61 -11.40 35.76 9.20
N LYS A 62 -11.60 36.72 8.28
CA LYS A 62 -12.84 36.88 7.50
C LYS A 62 -13.09 35.60 6.68
N GLN A 63 -14.30 35.06 6.80
CA GLN A 63 -14.78 33.92 6.01
C GLN A 63 -14.75 34.25 4.48
N PRO A 64 -14.22 33.37 3.63
CA PRO A 64 -14.43 33.46 2.20
C PRO A 64 -15.79 32.86 1.81
N GLN A 65 -16.53 33.62 0.99
CA GLN A 65 -17.81 33.19 0.41
C GLN A 65 -17.62 31.95 -0.48
N ILE A 66 -18.43 30.94 -0.28
CA ILE A 66 -18.50 29.72 -1.07
C ILE A 66 -19.13 30.05 -2.43
N LYS A 67 -18.36 30.01 -3.50
CA LYS A 67 -18.88 30.04 -4.88
C LYS A 67 -19.55 28.72 -5.23
N ALA A 68 -20.67 28.80 -5.95
CA ALA A 68 -21.51 27.69 -6.40
C ALA A 68 -20.75 26.54 -7.11
N PRO A 69 -21.26 25.31 -7.12
CA PRO A 69 -20.57 24.14 -7.61
C PRO A 69 -20.33 24.23 -9.12
N VAL A 70 -19.05 24.08 -9.49
CA VAL A 70 -18.64 23.92 -10.88
C VAL A 70 -19.15 22.57 -11.37
N ALA A 71 -19.81 22.57 -12.52
CA ALA A 71 -20.38 21.38 -13.18
C ALA A 71 -19.34 20.25 -13.31
N GLN A 72 -19.72 19.06 -12.87
CA GLN A 72 -18.92 17.84 -13.01
C GLN A 72 -18.65 17.54 -14.50
N PRO A 73 -17.41 17.22 -14.89
CA PRO A 73 -17.14 16.77 -16.25
C PRO A 73 -17.73 15.38 -16.46
N LYS A 74 -18.53 15.26 -17.53
CA LYS A 74 -19.31 14.07 -17.91
C LYS A 74 -18.41 12.86 -18.22
N GLN A 75 -18.73 11.73 -17.61
CA GLN A 75 -18.52 10.30 -17.89
C GLN A 75 -18.06 9.88 -19.31
N LYS A 76 -16.88 10.31 -19.77
CA LYS A 76 -16.25 9.70 -20.97
C LYS A 76 -14.99 8.89 -20.66
N SER A 77 -14.39 9.04 -19.48
CA SER A 77 -13.13 8.37 -19.12
C SER A 77 -13.26 6.89 -18.72
N GLY A 78 -14.43 6.45 -18.26
CA GLY A 78 -14.64 5.09 -17.78
C GLY A 78 -14.45 4.01 -18.86
N ASN A 79 -14.91 4.26 -20.08
CA ASN A 79 -14.85 3.28 -21.17
C ASN A 79 -13.42 3.05 -21.68
N HIS A 80 -12.53 4.05 -21.63
CA HIS A 80 -11.14 3.91 -22.10
C HIS A 80 -10.31 3.05 -21.14
N LEU A 81 -10.43 3.29 -19.83
CA LEU A 81 -9.75 2.48 -18.83
C LEU A 81 -10.21 1.02 -18.87
N GLU A 82 -11.51 0.78 -18.89
CA GLU A 82 -12.08 -0.59 -18.94
C GLU A 82 -11.58 -1.35 -20.18
N ASN A 83 -11.50 -0.67 -21.34
CA ASN A 83 -10.94 -1.27 -22.55
C ASN A 83 -9.45 -1.58 -22.42
N ALA A 84 -8.66 -0.68 -21.83
CA ALA A 84 -7.23 -0.88 -21.65
C ALA A 84 -6.94 -2.07 -20.73
N ILE A 85 -7.67 -2.20 -19.60
CA ILE A 85 -7.44 -3.25 -18.62
C ILE A 85 -8.22 -4.54 -18.87
N LYS A 86 -9.04 -4.64 -19.94
CA LYS A 86 -9.95 -5.77 -20.19
C LYS A 86 -9.27 -7.15 -20.16
N ASN A 87 -8.01 -7.21 -20.63
CA ASN A 87 -7.22 -8.45 -20.72
C ASN A 87 -6.39 -8.73 -19.45
N LEU A 88 -6.43 -7.87 -18.46
CA LEU A 88 -5.81 -8.12 -17.16
C LEU A 88 -6.62 -9.14 -16.36
N SER A 89 -5.97 -9.84 -15.43
CA SER A 89 -6.66 -10.69 -14.47
C SER A 89 -7.59 -9.87 -13.56
N GLU A 90 -8.57 -10.50 -12.94
CA GLU A 90 -9.50 -9.79 -12.04
C GLU A 90 -8.79 -9.13 -10.86
N MET A 91 -7.72 -9.75 -10.35
CA MET A 91 -6.93 -9.18 -9.27
C MET A 91 -6.09 -7.97 -9.73
N GLU A 92 -5.53 -8.00 -10.96
CA GLU A 92 -4.87 -6.84 -11.56
C GLU A 92 -5.87 -5.69 -11.75
N LYS A 93 -7.07 -5.98 -12.31
CA LYS A 93 -8.16 -4.99 -12.48
C LYS A 93 -8.57 -4.38 -11.15
N TYR A 94 -8.77 -5.24 -10.13
CA TYR A 94 -9.08 -4.80 -8.77
C TYR A 94 -8.02 -3.81 -8.27
N PHE A 95 -6.74 -4.19 -8.38
CA PHE A 95 -5.63 -3.35 -7.89
C PHE A 95 -5.55 -2.02 -8.64
N VAL A 96 -5.65 -2.02 -9.97
CA VAL A 96 -5.66 -0.80 -10.81
C VAL A 96 -6.77 0.15 -10.37
N LYS A 97 -8.01 -0.35 -10.28
CA LYS A 97 -9.16 0.48 -9.88
C LYS A 97 -9.02 1.06 -8.49
N LYS A 98 -8.51 0.26 -7.54
CA LYS A 98 -8.24 0.72 -6.17
C LYS A 98 -7.12 1.77 -6.14
N ALA A 99 -6.02 1.57 -6.87
CA ALA A 99 -4.92 2.52 -6.93
C ALA A 99 -5.37 3.88 -7.50
N ILE A 100 -6.12 3.89 -8.60
CA ILE A 100 -6.69 5.10 -9.19
C ILE A 100 -7.64 5.81 -8.20
N LYS A 101 -8.51 5.05 -7.53
CA LYS A 101 -9.40 5.61 -6.50
C LYS A 101 -8.63 6.33 -5.37
N HIS A 102 -7.40 5.92 -5.09
CA HIS A 102 -6.53 6.53 -4.08
C HIS A 102 -5.53 7.54 -4.67
N GLY A 103 -5.76 8.01 -5.90
CA GLY A 103 -4.96 9.06 -6.54
C GLY A 103 -3.59 8.61 -7.04
N ILE A 104 -3.40 7.30 -7.25
CA ILE A 104 -2.19 6.77 -7.90
C ILE A 104 -2.50 6.59 -9.39
N GLU A 105 -1.87 7.39 -10.24
CA GLU A 105 -2.17 7.49 -11.67
C GLU A 105 -0.89 7.54 -12.52
N GLY A 106 -1.04 7.44 -13.83
CA GLY A 106 0.04 7.62 -14.79
C GLY A 106 1.22 6.67 -14.55
N VAL A 107 2.43 7.21 -14.60
CA VAL A 107 3.68 6.44 -14.43
C VAL A 107 3.84 5.88 -13.01
N GLU A 108 3.34 6.59 -11.99
CA GLU A 108 3.32 6.09 -10.61
C GLU A 108 2.53 4.78 -10.51
N LEU A 109 1.35 4.71 -11.14
CA LEU A 109 0.55 3.49 -11.19
C LEU A 109 1.28 2.34 -11.88
N VAL A 110 1.93 2.63 -13.01
CA VAL A 110 2.72 1.62 -13.75
C VAL A 110 3.84 1.07 -12.88
N ALA A 111 4.59 1.95 -12.22
CA ALA A 111 5.68 1.55 -11.33
C ALA A 111 5.17 0.69 -10.17
N PHE A 112 4.08 1.10 -9.52
CA PHE A 112 3.48 0.34 -8.42
C PHE A 112 3.01 -1.04 -8.87
N LEU A 113 2.31 -1.13 -10.01
CA LEU A 113 1.88 -2.41 -10.60
C LEU A 113 3.04 -3.33 -10.91
N ALA A 114 4.14 -2.81 -11.48
CA ALA A 114 5.32 -3.59 -11.82
C ALA A 114 5.95 -4.23 -10.58
N GLN A 115 6.07 -3.47 -9.49
CA GLN A 115 6.60 -3.97 -8.22
C GLN A 115 5.68 -5.04 -7.62
N VAL A 116 4.39 -4.76 -7.52
CA VAL A 116 3.40 -5.70 -6.99
C VAL A 116 3.32 -6.98 -7.82
N ALA A 117 3.32 -6.88 -9.14
CA ALA A 117 3.31 -8.06 -10.02
C ALA A 117 4.54 -8.94 -9.82
N HIS A 118 5.71 -8.35 -9.54
CA HIS A 118 6.91 -9.11 -9.19
C HIS A 118 6.73 -9.83 -7.85
N GLU A 119 6.35 -9.11 -6.80
CA GLU A 119 6.22 -9.62 -5.42
C GLU A 119 5.17 -10.76 -5.30
N THR A 120 4.12 -10.70 -6.12
CA THR A 120 2.99 -11.64 -6.06
C THR A 120 3.01 -12.72 -7.15
N GLY A 121 4.08 -12.79 -7.96
CA GLY A 121 4.12 -13.69 -9.11
C GLY A 121 2.96 -13.43 -10.09
N ASN A 122 2.84 -12.19 -10.57
CA ASN A 122 1.74 -11.72 -11.43
C ASN A 122 0.35 -11.82 -10.76
N PHE A 123 0.23 -11.35 -9.52
CA PHE A 123 -1.01 -11.37 -8.74
C PHE A 123 -1.56 -12.78 -8.46
N SER A 124 -0.70 -13.81 -8.54
CA SER A 124 -1.10 -15.20 -8.30
C SER A 124 -1.25 -15.54 -6.82
N SER A 125 -0.48 -14.91 -5.94
CA SER A 125 -0.55 -15.14 -4.49
C SER A 125 -0.18 -13.90 -3.71
N MET A 126 -0.99 -13.61 -2.69
CA MET A 126 -0.72 -12.57 -1.69
C MET A 126 -0.01 -13.12 -0.46
N VAL A 127 0.29 -14.41 -0.42
CA VAL A 127 0.85 -15.10 0.75
C VAL A 127 2.11 -15.85 0.32
N GLU A 128 3.20 -15.61 1.04
CA GLU A 128 4.43 -16.36 0.87
C GLU A 128 4.20 -17.84 1.20
N ASN A 129 4.47 -18.71 0.22
CA ASN A 129 4.28 -20.14 0.36
C ASN A 129 5.62 -20.84 0.61
N GLY A 130 5.59 -21.89 1.43
CA GLY A 130 6.75 -22.70 1.73
C GLY A 130 6.52 -23.66 2.89
N PRO A 131 7.33 -24.70 3.01
CA PRO A 131 7.29 -25.57 4.19
C PRO A 131 7.77 -24.81 5.43
N LYS A 132 7.37 -25.22 6.62
CA LYS A 132 7.76 -24.55 7.90
C LYS A 132 9.27 -24.33 8.03
N LYS A 133 10.08 -25.29 7.57
CA LYS A 133 11.56 -25.17 7.57
C LYS A 133 12.08 -23.98 6.75
N TYR A 134 11.37 -23.58 5.72
CA TYR A 134 11.73 -22.43 4.87
C TYR A 134 11.68 -21.12 5.66
N PHE A 135 10.71 -20.93 6.55
CA PHE A 135 10.54 -19.71 7.35
C PHE A 135 11.54 -19.59 8.52
N ARG A 136 12.34 -20.67 8.79
CA ARG A 136 13.44 -20.61 9.74
C ARG A 136 14.48 -19.54 9.39
N ARG A 137 14.59 -19.17 8.10
CA ARG A 137 15.45 -18.05 7.64
C ARG A 137 15.10 -16.71 8.28
N TYR A 138 13.91 -16.56 8.81
CA TYR A 138 13.39 -15.37 9.48
C TYR A 138 13.43 -15.49 11.01
N GLU A 139 13.96 -16.58 11.54
CA GLU A 139 13.99 -16.86 12.97
C GLU A 139 15.30 -16.44 13.62
N MET A 140 15.23 -15.89 14.83
CA MET A 140 16.38 -15.46 15.62
C MET A 140 17.40 -16.60 15.81
N LYS A 141 16.92 -17.82 16.07
CA LYS A 141 17.76 -19.01 16.26
C LYS A 141 18.57 -19.41 15.03
N HIS A 142 18.08 -19.14 13.83
CA HIS A 142 18.66 -19.65 12.58
C HIS A 142 19.35 -18.56 11.76
N ASN A 143 18.83 -17.34 11.81
CA ASN A 143 19.43 -16.18 11.12
C ASN A 143 19.18 -14.90 11.95
N PRO A 144 20.03 -14.65 12.98
CA PRO A 144 19.87 -13.51 13.87
C PRO A 144 19.88 -12.17 13.16
N ALA A 145 20.68 -12.02 12.10
CA ALA A 145 20.79 -10.77 11.35
C ALA A 145 19.47 -10.43 10.67
N THR A 146 18.90 -11.37 9.88
CA THR A 146 17.60 -11.19 9.23
C THR A 146 16.49 -11.02 10.25
N ALA A 147 16.46 -11.83 11.31
CA ALA A 147 15.43 -11.75 12.33
C ALA A 147 15.42 -10.38 13.04
N LYS A 148 16.58 -9.80 13.34
CA LYS A 148 16.71 -8.44 13.91
C LYS A 148 16.13 -7.38 12.97
N ILE A 149 16.47 -7.43 11.68
CA ILE A 149 15.96 -6.50 10.66
C ILE A 149 14.42 -6.58 10.57
N LEU A 150 13.86 -7.79 10.68
CA LEU A 150 12.44 -8.05 10.62
C LEU A 150 11.69 -7.81 11.94
N GLY A 151 12.42 -7.57 13.04
CA GLY A 151 11.85 -7.48 14.38
C GLY A 151 11.27 -8.79 14.91
N ASN A 152 11.71 -9.93 14.38
CA ASN A 152 11.25 -11.25 14.78
C ASN A 152 12.02 -11.68 16.05
N VAL A 153 11.38 -11.53 17.20
CA VAL A 153 12.02 -11.75 18.51
C VAL A 153 11.55 -13.00 19.24
N LYS A 154 10.45 -13.60 18.80
CA LYS A 154 9.86 -14.79 19.43
C LYS A 154 10.00 -16.01 18.52
N PRO A 155 10.18 -17.22 19.09
CA PRO A 155 10.08 -18.45 18.32
C PRO A 155 8.75 -18.54 17.57
N GLY A 156 8.78 -18.90 16.29
CA GLY A 156 7.60 -18.97 15.42
C GLY A 156 7.27 -17.67 14.70
N ASP A 157 7.96 -16.55 14.99
CA ASP A 157 7.73 -15.28 14.31
C ASP A 157 7.98 -15.36 12.80
N GLY A 158 8.94 -16.17 12.37
CA GLY A 158 9.27 -16.31 10.96
C GLY A 158 8.09 -16.82 10.13
N GLU A 159 7.41 -17.87 10.59
CA GLU A 159 6.20 -18.38 9.92
C GLU A 159 5.00 -17.47 10.16
N ARG A 160 4.85 -16.94 11.37
CA ARG A 160 3.74 -16.08 11.75
C ARG A 160 3.68 -14.80 10.94
N PHE A 161 4.82 -14.13 10.74
CA PHE A 161 4.96 -12.87 10.02
C PHE A 161 5.66 -13.04 8.67
N LYS A 162 5.39 -14.16 7.99
CA LYS A 162 5.80 -14.40 6.61
C LYS A 162 5.21 -13.35 5.67
N GLY A 163 5.71 -13.27 4.45
CA GLY A 163 5.24 -12.31 3.45
C GLY A 163 3.74 -12.43 3.20
N ARG A 164 3.03 -11.30 3.33
CA ARG A 164 1.61 -11.16 2.99
C ARG A 164 1.35 -9.82 2.34
N SER A 165 0.16 -9.66 1.80
CA SER A 165 -0.29 -8.53 0.97
C SER A 165 0.36 -8.47 -0.42
N PHE A 166 0.02 -7.45 -1.20
CA PHE A 166 0.56 -7.27 -2.55
C PHE A 166 2.05 -6.87 -2.57
N VAL A 167 2.59 -6.35 -1.48
CA VAL A 167 4.03 -6.00 -1.35
C VAL A 167 4.82 -7.00 -0.53
N GLN A 168 4.25 -8.19 -0.24
CA GLN A 168 4.90 -9.23 0.55
C GLN A 168 5.48 -8.70 1.87
N LEU A 169 4.65 -7.95 2.62
CA LEU A 169 5.02 -7.39 3.92
C LEU A 169 5.48 -8.51 4.86
N THR A 170 6.72 -8.45 5.33
CA THR A 170 7.38 -9.52 6.10
C THR A 170 7.97 -8.97 7.39
N GLY A 171 7.86 -9.73 8.47
CA GLY A 171 8.46 -9.45 9.77
C GLY A 171 7.53 -8.73 10.76
N ARG A 172 7.68 -9.07 12.04
CA ARG A 172 6.87 -8.53 13.15
C ARG A 172 6.81 -7.01 13.16
N ASP A 173 7.95 -6.33 12.97
CA ASP A 173 8.00 -4.86 13.01
C ASP A 173 7.20 -4.22 11.87
N ASN A 174 7.25 -4.77 10.66
CA ASN A 174 6.46 -4.27 9.54
C ASN A 174 4.96 -4.47 9.80
N TYR A 175 4.55 -5.64 10.33
CA TYR A 175 3.16 -5.89 10.72
C TYR A 175 2.69 -4.93 11.81
N MET A 176 3.54 -4.66 12.80
CA MET A 176 3.21 -3.70 13.87
C MET A 176 3.06 -2.28 13.32
N ARG A 177 3.97 -1.83 12.46
CA ARG A 177 3.92 -0.49 11.87
C ARG A 177 2.72 -0.31 10.96
N ALA A 178 2.46 -1.28 10.07
CA ALA A 178 1.27 -1.28 9.22
C ALA A 178 -0.02 -1.34 10.06
N GLY A 179 -0.04 -2.19 11.09
CA GLY A 179 -1.19 -2.29 11.99
C GLY A 179 -1.52 -0.99 12.69
N ARG A 180 -0.50 -0.26 13.19
CA ARG A 180 -0.68 1.06 13.79
C ARG A 180 -1.20 2.10 12.78
N ALA A 181 -0.62 2.13 11.59
CA ALA A 181 -1.00 3.07 10.54
C ALA A 181 -2.44 2.85 10.05
N LEU A 182 -2.87 1.59 9.97
CA LEU A 182 -4.20 1.21 9.47
C LEU A 182 -5.26 1.06 10.56
N GLY A 183 -4.89 1.16 11.84
CA GLY A 183 -5.80 0.90 12.96
C GLY A 183 -6.24 -0.58 13.05
N LEU A 184 -5.38 -1.53 12.64
CA LEU A 184 -5.69 -2.95 12.56
C LEU A 184 -4.78 -3.81 13.47
N PRO A 185 -5.29 -4.87 14.12
CA PRO A 185 -4.51 -5.74 15.00
C PRO A 185 -3.68 -6.76 14.19
N LEU A 186 -2.75 -6.28 13.34
CA LEU A 186 -2.01 -7.15 12.43
C LEU A 186 -0.97 -8.04 13.12
N VAL A 187 -0.53 -7.68 14.33
CA VAL A 187 0.37 -8.54 15.13
C VAL A 187 -0.38 -9.72 15.72
N GLU A 188 -1.60 -9.49 16.19
CA GLU A 188 -2.49 -10.51 16.75
C GLU A 188 -3.12 -11.38 15.66
N LYS A 189 -3.53 -10.76 14.55
CA LYS A 189 -4.26 -11.35 13.43
C LYS A 189 -3.54 -11.09 12.10
N PRO A 190 -2.33 -11.66 11.89
CA PRO A 190 -1.54 -11.40 10.67
C PRO A 190 -2.23 -11.83 9.37
N GLN A 191 -3.13 -12.82 9.44
CA GLN A 191 -3.92 -13.29 8.30
C GLN A 191 -4.90 -12.24 7.73
N LEU A 192 -5.18 -11.15 8.44
CA LEU A 192 -5.97 -10.05 7.89
C LEU A 192 -5.36 -9.49 6.59
N LEU A 193 -4.03 -9.54 6.43
CA LEU A 193 -3.35 -9.10 5.21
C LEU A 193 -3.61 -10.00 3.99
N GLU A 194 -4.22 -11.15 4.17
CA GLU A 194 -4.65 -12.07 3.10
C GLU A 194 -5.96 -11.62 2.45
N ASN A 195 -6.73 -10.74 3.12
CA ASN A 195 -7.88 -10.08 2.53
C ASN A 195 -7.41 -9.04 1.50
N PRO A 196 -7.90 -9.06 0.25
CA PRO A 196 -7.44 -8.16 -0.81
C PRO A 196 -7.57 -6.68 -0.47
N SER A 197 -8.63 -6.27 0.23
CA SER A 197 -8.84 -4.87 0.61
C SER A 197 -7.82 -4.43 1.67
N ILE A 198 -7.64 -5.22 2.72
CA ILE A 198 -6.65 -4.92 3.77
C ILE A 198 -5.23 -5.02 3.20
N GLY A 199 -4.98 -6.03 2.35
CA GLY A 199 -3.71 -6.18 1.66
C GLY A 199 -3.38 -5.00 0.75
N PHE A 200 -4.37 -4.45 0.03
CA PHE A 200 -4.21 -3.24 -0.75
C PHE A 200 -3.86 -2.03 0.13
N LYS A 201 -4.62 -1.80 1.22
CA LYS A 201 -4.35 -0.68 2.16
C LYS A 201 -2.94 -0.77 2.77
N ALA A 202 -2.50 -1.98 3.12
CA ALA A 202 -1.13 -2.18 3.63
C ALA A 202 -0.07 -1.93 2.55
N SER A 203 -0.34 -2.30 1.30
CA SER A 203 0.55 -2.06 0.17
C SER A 203 0.62 -0.58 -0.20
N LEU A 204 -0.51 0.12 -0.16
CA LEU A 204 -0.58 1.56 -0.35
C LEU A 204 0.23 2.30 0.73
N TRP A 205 0.00 1.98 2.01
CA TRP A 205 0.78 2.53 3.11
C TRP A 205 2.28 2.30 2.92
N TYR A 206 2.68 1.10 2.50
CA TYR A 206 4.09 0.77 2.25
C TYR A 206 4.65 1.60 1.08
N TRP A 207 3.89 1.74 -0.02
CA TRP A 207 4.25 2.56 -1.18
C TRP A 207 4.45 4.03 -0.78
N GLU A 208 3.48 4.62 -0.12
CA GLU A 208 3.55 6.01 0.33
C GLU A 208 4.73 6.28 1.26
N THR A 209 4.97 5.40 2.22
CA THR A 209 6.03 5.60 3.22
C THR A 209 7.43 5.24 2.71
N ARG A 210 7.56 4.31 1.78
CA ARG A 210 8.85 3.80 1.34
C ARG A 210 9.30 4.34 0.00
N VAL A 211 8.35 4.67 -0.90
CA VAL A 211 8.65 5.03 -2.29
C VAL A 211 8.19 6.45 -2.61
N LYS A 212 6.90 6.73 -2.58
CA LYS A 212 6.29 7.98 -3.08
C LYS A 212 6.96 9.25 -2.55
N ASN A 213 7.27 9.31 -1.27
CA ASN A 213 7.89 10.47 -0.63
C ASN A 213 9.41 10.57 -0.80
N LYS A 214 10.03 9.68 -1.61
CA LYS A 214 11.48 9.61 -1.78
C LYS A 214 11.94 9.71 -3.22
N ILE A 215 11.02 9.74 -4.16
CA ILE A 215 11.32 9.78 -5.59
C ILE A 215 10.25 10.58 -6.32
N ASP A 216 10.69 11.40 -7.28
CA ASP A 216 9.80 12.16 -8.17
C ASP A 216 9.73 11.52 -9.56
N ASN A 217 10.70 10.69 -9.93
CA ASN A 217 10.76 9.99 -11.22
C ASN A 217 10.45 8.50 -11.07
N PHE A 218 9.21 8.11 -11.27
CA PHE A 218 8.75 6.71 -11.21
C PHE A 218 9.17 5.87 -12.43
N GLU A 219 9.75 6.46 -13.49
CA GLU A 219 10.35 5.73 -14.62
C GLU A 219 11.69 5.09 -14.23
N ASP A 220 12.34 5.58 -13.18
CA ASP A 220 13.54 4.96 -12.64
C ASP A 220 13.19 3.70 -11.83
N VAL A 221 12.91 2.63 -12.58
CA VAL A 221 12.53 1.31 -12.02
C VAL A 221 13.60 0.78 -11.06
N GLU A 222 14.88 1.09 -11.28
CA GLU A 222 15.96 0.62 -10.42
C GLU A 222 15.89 1.27 -9.04
N THR A 223 15.73 2.59 -8.99
CA THR A 223 15.58 3.32 -7.71
C THR A 223 14.29 2.90 -6.99
N VAL A 224 13.17 2.77 -7.71
CA VAL A 224 11.92 2.24 -7.14
C VAL A 224 12.15 0.84 -6.54
N THR A 225 12.85 -0.04 -7.26
CA THR A 225 13.17 -1.40 -6.79
C THR A 225 14.00 -1.37 -5.50
N LYS A 226 15.04 -0.52 -5.45
CA LYS A 226 15.88 -0.36 -4.24
C LYS A 226 15.09 0.14 -3.04
N LEU A 227 14.13 1.04 -3.25
CA LEU A 227 13.26 1.56 -2.19
C LEU A 227 12.29 0.49 -1.65
N ILE A 228 11.85 -0.43 -2.50
CA ILE A 228 10.94 -1.53 -2.12
C ILE A 228 11.69 -2.63 -1.37
N ASN A 229 12.77 -3.18 -1.94
CA ASN A 229 13.40 -4.40 -1.43
C ASN A 229 14.80 -4.21 -0.84
N GLY A 230 15.34 -2.98 -0.86
CA GLY A 230 16.67 -2.67 -0.35
C GLY A 230 17.83 -3.04 -1.28
N GLY A 231 17.54 -3.53 -2.50
CA GLY A 231 18.53 -3.95 -3.49
C GLY A 231 17.94 -4.03 -4.88
N THR A 232 18.62 -4.72 -5.78
CA THR A 232 18.24 -4.88 -7.20
C THR A 232 17.69 -6.27 -7.54
N ASN A 233 17.25 -7.04 -6.54
CA ASN A 233 16.69 -8.37 -6.78
C ASN A 233 15.45 -8.29 -7.67
N GLY A 234 15.47 -9.08 -8.76
CA GLY A 234 14.38 -9.13 -9.72
C GLY A 234 14.25 -7.87 -10.59
N LEU A 235 15.30 -7.03 -10.70
CA LEU A 235 15.23 -5.77 -11.44
C LEU A 235 14.78 -5.95 -12.89
N GLU A 236 15.33 -6.92 -13.61
CA GLU A 236 14.97 -7.15 -15.02
C GLU A 236 13.51 -7.59 -15.19
N ASP A 237 13.00 -8.46 -14.31
CA ASP A 237 11.58 -8.84 -14.32
C ASP A 237 10.67 -7.64 -14.01
N ARG A 238 11.08 -6.76 -13.07
CA ARG A 238 10.34 -5.53 -12.75
C ARG A 238 10.34 -4.54 -13.90
N LYS A 239 11.44 -4.39 -14.63
CA LYS A 239 11.51 -3.58 -15.86
C LYS A 239 10.57 -4.11 -16.95
N GLN A 240 10.59 -5.41 -17.21
CA GLN A 240 9.67 -6.04 -18.19
C GLN A 240 8.20 -5.82 -17.80
N LYS A 241 7.87 -5.94 -16.51
CA LYS A 241 6.52 -5.66 -16.01
C LYS A 241 6.16 -4.18 -16.15
N PHE A 242 7.09 -3.28 -15.88
CA PHE A 242 6.90 -1.85 -16.07
C PHE A 242 6.56 -1.53 -17.54
N GLU A 243 7.32 -2.05 -18.50
CA GLU A 243 7.05 -1.88 -19.93
C GLU A 243 5.69 -2.47 -20.34
N LYS A 244 5.36 -3.68 -19.84
CA LYS A 244 4.03 -4.30 -20.04
C LYS A 244 2.90 -3.36 -19.59
N TYR A 245 2.93 -2.88 -18.36
CA TYR A 245 1.86 -2.03 -17.84
C TYR A 245 1.87 -0.63 -18.45
N MET A 246 3.04 -0.09 -18.81
CA MET A 246 3.15 1.17 -19.55
C MET A 246 2.42 1.05 -20.89
N SER A 247 2.65 -0.02 -21.65
CA SER A 247 1.96 -0.27 -22.93
C SER A 247 0.45 -0.36 -22.75
N ILE A 248 -0.02 -1.12 -21.74
CA ILE A 248 -1.45 -1.33 -21.49
C ILE A 248 -2.14 -0.01 -21.09
N LEU A 249 -1.57 0.74 -20.15
CA LEU A 249 -2.21 1.92 -19.59
C LEU A 249 -2.03 3.18 -20.44
N SER A 250 -1.01 3.24 -21.32
CA SER A 250 -0.88 4.32 -22.30
C SER A 250 -1.97 4.28 -23.37
N ALA A 251 -2.51 3.11 -23.67
CA ALA A 251 -3.64 2.96 -24.59
C ALA A 251 -4.99 3.46 -23.99
N ALA A 252 -5.01 3.83 -22.73
CA ALA A 252 -6.19 4.36 -22.04
C ALA A 252 -6.32 5.90 -22.14
N LYS A 253 -5.34 6.57 -22.77
CA LYS A 253 -5.39 8.01 -23.08
C LYS A 253 -6.08 8.19 -24.43
#